data_0c6a5ac16172a1dbcedcc7e7be02e5ac
#
_entry.id   0c6a5ac16172a1dbcedcc7e7be02e5ac
#
_cell.length_a   1.000
_cell.length_b   1.000
_cell.length_c   1.000
_cell.angle_alpha   90.00
_cell.angle_beta   90.00
_cell.angle_gamma   90.00
#
_symmetry.space_group_name_H-M   'P 1'
#
loop_
_entity.id
_entity.type
_entity.pdbx_description
1 polymer ?
#
loop_
_entity_poly.entity_id
_entity_poly.type
_entity_poly.pdbx_seq_one_letter_code
_entity_poly.pdbx_strand_id
1 'polypeptide(L)'
;MNKEAILYEKLPNKKVRCTACARYCEMADGQIGLCGIRGNENGKLDLFVYGKVIAGHVDPIEKKPVIHYNPGSKVFSIATTGCNWLCKYCQNYDISQRRKVEGTDMTPEQVVQTALDNGADGIAYTYN
;
A
#
# COMPACT_ATOMS: atom_id res chain seq x y z
N MET A 1 -7.45 -2.59 -9.23
CA MET A 1 -8.50 -3.59 -8.85
C MET A 1 -8.93 -3.32 -7.43
N ASN A 2 -10.20 -3.06 -7.18
CA ASN A 2 -10.69 -2.97 -5.79
C ASN A 2 -10.75 -4.37 -5.19
N LYS A 3 -10.33 -4.51 -3.94
CA LYS A 3 -10.40 -5.78 -3.21
C LYS A 3 -10.94 -5.53 -1.81
N GLU A 4 -11.88 -6.35 -1.36
CA GLU A 4 -12.38 -6.27 0.00
C GLU A 4 -11.21 -6.42 0.99
N ALA A 5 -11.08 -5.47 1.91
CA ALA A 5 -10.05 -5.47 2.93
C ALA A 5 -10.37 -6.50 4.02
N ILE A 6 -9.32 -7.01 4.68
CA ILE A 6 -9.49 -8.03 5.73
C ILE A 6 -9.64 -7.39 7.12
N LEU A 7 -8.93 -6.28 7.35
CA LEU A 7 -8.81 -5.65 8.68
C LEU A 7 -9.89 -4.58 8.87
N TYR A 8 -11.12 -5.00 9.18
CA TYR A 8 -12.21 -4.11 9.54
C TYR A 8 -13.34 -4.84 10.28
N GLU A 9 -14.17 -4.06 10.94
CA GLU A 9 -15.38 -4.49 11.64
C GLU A 9 -16.61 -3.88 10.98
N LYS A 10 -17.70 -4.65 10.89
CA LYS A 10 -18.99 -4.15 10.44
C LYS A 10 -19.73 -3.52 11.62
N LEU A 11 -20.26 -2.32 11.41
CA LEU A 11 -21.07 -1.58 12.38
C LEU A 11 -22.53 -1.49 11.90
N PRO A 12 -23.47 -1.09 12.78
CA PRO A 12 -24.87 -0.86 12.38
C PRO A 12 -24.98 0.18 11.24
N ASN A 13 -26.09 0.13 10.50
CA ASN A 13 -26.41 1.08 9.43
C ASN A 13 -25.38 1.10 8.29
N LYS A 14 -24.85 -0.06 7.92
CA LYS A 14 -23.83 -0.21 6.87
C LYS A 14 -22.54 0.59 7.11
N LYS A 15 -22.27 0.99 8.34
CA LYS A 15 -20.97 1.56 8.70
C LYS A 15 -19.92 0.48 8.85
N VAL A 16 -18.67 0.86 8.67
CA VAL A 16 -17.51 0.01 8.92
C VAL A 16 -16.46 0.76 9.74
N ARG A 17 -15.72 0.02 10.57
CA ARG A 17 -14.54 0.52 11.27
C ARG A 17 -13.31 -0.17 10.72
N CYS A 18 -12.38 0.58 10.13
CA CYS A 18 -11.11 0.07 9.68
C CYS A 18 -10.18 -0.17 10.88
N THR A 19 -9.60 -1.37 10.98
CA THR A 19 -8.68 -1.76 12.07
C THR A 19 -7.24 -1.93 11.61
N ALA A 20 -6.93 -1.50 10.38
CA ALA A 20 -5.59 -1.67 9.80
C ALA A 20 -4.52 -0.76 10.42
N CYS A 21 -4.89 0.33 11.07
CA CYS A 21 -3.97 1.22 11.78
C CYS A 21 -4.66 1.86 12.99
N ALA A 22 -3.87 2.52 13.84
CA ALA A 22 -4.33 3.13 15.09
C ALA A 22 -5.29 4.33 14.92
N ARG A 23 -5.70 4.67 13.69
CA ARG A 23 -6.72 5.71 13.48
C ARG A 23 -8.14 5.21 13.62
N TYR A 24 -8.37 3.92 13.45
CA TYR A 24 -9.69 3.28 13.59
C TYR A 24 -10.81 4.05 12.88
N CYS A 25 -10.59 4.46 11.63
CA CYS A 25 -11.56 5.26 10.88
C CYS A 25 -12.92 4.56 10.83
N GLU A 26 -13.95 5.23 11.32
CA GLU A 26 -15.34 4.83 11.13
C GLU A 26 -15.89 5.53 9.89
N MET A 27 -16.45 4.76 8.98
CA MET A 27 -16.90 5.25 7.69
C MET A 27 -18.33 4.80 7.42
N ALA A 28 -19.19 5.76 7.11
CA ALA A 28 -20.50 5.49 6.53
C ALA A 28 -20.34 5.05 5.06
N ASP A 29 -21.42 4.57 4.47
CA ASP A 29 -21.44 4.18 3.06
C ASP A 29 -20.98 5.33 2.15
N GLY A 30 -20.07 5.04 1.21
CA GLY A 30 -19.45 6.00 0.30
C GLY A 30 -18.31 6.84 0.91
N GLN A 31 -17.99 6.69 2.20
CA GLN A 31 -16.89 7.44 2.83
C GLN A 31 -15.54 6.73 2.67
N ILE A 32 -14.50 7.56 2.56
CA ILE A 32 -13.10 7.12 2.42
C ILE A 32 -12.35 7.46 3.70
N GLY A 33 -11.48 6.56 4.15
CA GLY A 33 -10.61 6.76 5.30
C GLY A 33 -9.55 7.84 5.05
N LEU A 34 -8.94 8.33 6.14
CA LEU A 34 -7.95 9.41 6.09
C LEU A 34 -6.74 9.11 5.19
N CYS A 35 -6.36 7.85 5.05
CA CYS A 35 -5.27 7.42 4.15
C CYS A 35 -5.59 7.60 2.65
N GLY A 36 -6.86 7.76 2.28
CA GLY A 36 -7.32 7.94 0.90
C GLY A 36 -7.38 6.66 0.05
N ILE A 37 -7.06 5.50 0.62
CA ILE A 37 -6.91 4.24 -0.13
C ILE A 37 -7.83 3.12 0.33
N ARG A 38 -8.64 3.37 1.35
CA ARG A 38 -9.66 2.45 1.86
C ARG A 38 -10.97 3.19 2.04
N GLY A 39 -12.07 2.59 1.64
CA GLY A 39 -13.38 3.19 1.74
C GLY A 39 -14.48 2.17 1.95
N ASN A 40 -15.60 2.66 2.47
CA ASN A 40 -16.79 1.85 2.68
C ASN A 40 -17.65 1.88 1.43
N GLU A 41 -17.87 0.72 0.84
CA GLU A 41 -18.81 0.53 -0.25
C GLU A 41 -19.91 -0.46 0.20
N ASN A 42 -21.08 0.08 0.47
CA ASN A 42 -22.29 -0.68 0.85
C ASN A 42 -22.10 -1.61 2.08
N GLY A 43 -21.35 -1.15 3.10
CA GLY A 43 -21.09 -1.89 4.32
C GLY A 43 -19.93 -2.88 4.24
N LYS A 44 -19.08 -2.73 3.21
CA LYS A 44 -17.82 -3.45 3.05
C LYS A 44 -16.67 -2.45 2.95
N LEU A 45 -15.56 -2.77 3.59
CA LEU A 45 -14.35 -1.96 3.44
C LEU A 45 -13.55 -2.45 2.25
N ASP A 46 -13.38 -1.61 1.24
CA ASP A 46 -12.57 -1.90 0.08
C ASP A 46 -11.18 -1.25 0.16
N LEU A 47 -10.18 -1.97 -0.31
CA LEU A 47 -8.82 -1.50 -0.53
C LEU A 47 -8.67 -1.14 -2.02
N PHE A 48 -8.58 0.15 -2.32
CA PHE A 48 -8.59 0.67 -3.69
C PHE A 48 -7.26 0.53 -4.42
N VAL A 49 -6.16 0.36 -3.68
CA VAL A 49 -4.80 0.28 -4.23
C VAL A 49 -4.27 -1.15 -4.36
N TYR A 50 -5.12 -2.15 -4.19
CA TYR A 50 -4.68 -3.53 -4.38
C TYR A 50 -4.19 -3.75 -5.81
N GLY A 51 -2.92 -4.13 -5.94
CA GLY A 51 -2.29 -4.33 -7.24
C GLY A 51 -1.99 -3.05 -8.04
N LYS A 52 -2.16 -1.84 -7.45
CA LYS A 52 -1.82 -0.57 -8.11
C LYS A 52 -0.44 -0.09 -7.68
N VAL A 53 0.56 -0.41 -8.51
CA VAL A 53 1.95 -0.05 -8.27
C VAL A 53 2.23 1.34 -8.84
N ILE A 54 2.59 2.30 -7.99
CA ILE A 54 2.91 3.69 -8.39
C ILE A 54 4.42 3.90 -8.58
N ALA A 55 5.24 3.12 -7.91
CA ALA A 55 6.69 3.14 -8.02
C ALA A 55 7.25 1.72 -7.97
N GLY A 56 8.26 1.46 -8.79
CA GLY A 56 8.97 0.18 -8.81
C GLY A 56 10.42 0.39 -9.21
N HIS A 57 11.36 -0.02 -8.34
CA HIS A 57 12.80 0.14 -8.55
C HIS A 57 13.56 -1.07 -8.01
N VAL A 58 14.68 -1.42 -8.64
CA VAL A 58 15.63 -2.38 -8.06
C VAL A 58 16.62 -1.60 -7.22
N ASP A 59 16.66 -1.91 -5.93
CA ASP A 59 17.53 -1.28 -4.94
C ASP A 59 18.46 -2.31 -4.28
N PRO A 60 19.67 -1.90 -3.82
CA PRO A 60 20.43 -2.74 -2.89
C PRO A 60 19.67 -2.92 -1.57
N ILE A 61 19.79 -4.10 -0.96
CA ILE A 61 19.07 -4.43 0.28
C ILE A 61 19.45 -3.48 1.43
N GLU A 62 20.69 -2.97 1.43
CA GLU A 62 21.19 -2.04 2.44
C GLU A 62 20.44 -0.70 2.45
N LYS A 63 19.82 -0.31 1.33
CA LYS A 63 18.94 0.87 1.26
C LYS A 63 17.66 0.70 2.10
N LYS A 64 17.31 -0.52 2.45
CA LYS A 64 16.18 -0.84 3.34
C LYS A 64 16.60 -0.98 4.80
N PRO A 65 17.63 -0.33 5.26
CA PRO A 65 18.54 -0.53 6.39
C PRO A 65 18.70 -1.98 6.89
N VAL A 66 18.69 -2.94 5.99
CA VAL A 66 18.87 -4.36 6.29
C VAL A 66 20.31 -4.76 5.90
N ILE A 67 21.27 -4.35 6.73
CA ILE A 67 22.70 -4.45 6.41
C ILE A 67 23.35 -5.80 6.75
N HIS A 68 22.73 -6.60 7.60
CA HIS A 68 23.28 -7.89 8.05
C HIS A 68 22.57 -9.09 7.43
N TYR A 69 21.46 -8.88 6.75
CA TYR A 69 20.71 -9.93 6.08
C TYR A 69 21.02 -9.91 4.59
N ASN A 70 21.64 -10.99 4.11
CA ASN A 70 21.97 -11.19 2.71
C ASN A 70 22.65 -9.97 2.04
N PRO A 71 23.82 -9.50 2.57
CA PRO A 71 24.48 -8.30 2.07
C PRO A 71 24.79 -8.39 0.58
N GLY A 72 24.63 -7.27 -0.14
CA GLY A 72 24.87 -7.20 -1.58
C GLY A 72 23.74 -7.74 -2.45
N SER A 73 22.66 -8.24 -1.87
CA SER A 73 21.50 -8.67 -2.64
C SER A 73 20.70 -7.49 -3.17
N LYS A 74 19.90 -7.73 -4.20
CA LYS A 74 19.03 -6.74 -4.84
C LYS A 74 17.58 -7.02 -4.48
N VAL A 75 16.81 -5.98 -4.21
CA VAL A 75 15.38 -6.08 -3.95
C VAL A 75 14.58 -5.22 -4.92
N PHE A 76 13.52 -5.79 -5.47
CA PHE A 76 12.55 -5.04 -6.25
C PHE A 76 11.59 -4.33 -5.29
N SER A 77 11.74 -3.02 -5.17
CA SER A 77 10.98 -2.18 -4.25
C SER A 77 9.76 -1.62 -4.93
N ILE A 78 8.59 -1.85 -4.37
CA ILE A 78 7.32 -1.35 -4.90
C ILE A 78 6.56 -0.55 -3.86
N ALA A 79 5.73 0.36 -4.33
CA ALA A 79 4.84 1.18 -3.51
C ALA A 79 3.45 1.29 -4.12
N THR A 80 2.48 1.55 -3.26
CA THR A 80 1.15 2.06 -3.64
C THR A 80 1.02 3.52 -3.20
N THR A 81 -0.01 4.22 -3.63
CA THR A 81 -0.32 5.55 -3.10
C THR A 81 -0.96 5.47 -1.71
N GLY A 82 -0.93 6.60 -0.99
CA GLY A 82 -1.56 6.76 0.32
C GLY A 82 -0.68 6.35 1.50
N CYS A 83 -0.95 6.92 2.66
CA CYS A 83 -0.25 6.63 3.91
C CYS A 83 -1.15 6.95 5.10
N ASN A 84 -1.01 6.22 6.19
CA ASN A 84 -1.71 6.46 7.43
C ASN A 84 -1.08 7.58 8.30
N TRP A 85 0.05 8.13 7.87
CA TRP A 85 0.76 9.24 8.50
C TRP A 85 0.64 10.53 7.69
N LEU A 86 0.89 11.66 8.35
CA LEU A 86 0.86 13.01 7.80
C LEU A 86 2.17 13.74 8.04
N CYS A 87 3.29 13.05 7.82
CA CYS A 87 4.61 13.60 8.08
C CYS A 87 4.89 14.81 7.19
N LYS A 88 5.20 15.95 7.80
CA LYS A 88 5.55 17.18 7.07
C LYS A 88 6.89 17.07 6.33
N TYR A 89 7.75 16.17 6.77
CA TYR A 89 9.09 15.91 6.20
C TYR A 89 9.16 14.61 5.40
N CYS A 90 8.04 14.13 4.87
CA CYS A 90 8.00 12.88 4.11
C CYS A 90 8.79 13.01 2.80
N GLN A 91 9.87 12.24 2.65
CA GLN A 91 10.64 12.24 1.39
C GLN A 91 9.86 11.65 0.21
N ASN A 92 8.84 10.84 0.48
CA ASN A 92 7.96 10.23 -0.53
C ASN A 92 6.60 10.94 -0.59
N TYR A 93 6.57 12.24 -0.32
CA TYR A 93 5.35 13.05 -0.23
C TYR A 93 4.43 12.86 -1.45
N ASP A 94 5.00 12.87 -2.65
CA ASP A 94 4.24 12.80 -3.90
C ASP A 94 3.44 11.51 -4.07
N ILE A 95 3.89 10.40 -3.51
CA ILE A 95 3.17 9.12 -3.56
C ILE A 95 2.37 8.85 -2.30
N SER A 96 2.88 9.23 -1.13
CA SER A 96 2.25 8.90 0.15
C SER A 96 1.13 9.88 0.55
N GLN A 97 1.23 11.17 0.18
CA GLN A 97 0.31 12.21 0.64
C GLN A 97 -0.72 12.66 -0.40
N ARG A 98 -0.62 12.23 -1.64
CA ARG A 98 -1.61 12.55 -2.69
C ARG A 98 -3.02 12.08 -2.37
N ARG A 99 -3.15 10.95 -1.68
CA ARG A 99 -4.44 10.34 -1.30
C ARG A 99 -5.37 10.09 -2.50
N LYS A 100 -4.79 9.92 -3.66
CA LYS A 100 -5.47 9.53 -4.89
C LYS A 100 -5.07 8.11 -5.26
N VAL A 101 -6.02 7.35 -5.75
CA VAL A 101 -5.76 5.99 -6.25
C VAL A 101 -5.13 6.10 -7.63
N GLU A 102 -3.83 5.94 -7.69
CA GLU A 102 -3.03 6.00 -8.93
C GLU A 102 -2.07 4.81 -8.98
N GLY A 103 -1.62 4.45 -10.16
CA GLY A 103 -0.65 3.38 -10.38
C GLY A 103 -1.01 2.45 -11.52
N THR A 104 -0.05 1.64 -11.91
CA THR A 104 -0.23 0.58 -12.92
C THR A 104 -0.78 -0.67 -12.26
N ASP A 105 -1.80 -1.27 -12.86
CA ASP A 105 -2.34 -2.54 -12.37
C ASP A 105 -1.32 -3.67 -12.61
N MET A 106 -0.92 -4.32 -11.53
CA MET A 106 -0.03 -5.48 -11.53
C MET A 106 -0.59 -6.56 -10.61
N THR A 107 -0.68 -7.78 -11.12
CA THR A 107 -1.01 -8.93 -10.27
C THR A 107 0.19 -9.32 -9.41
N PRO A 108 0.01 -10.08 -8.30
CA PRO A 108 1.13 -10.61 -7.52
C PRO A 108 2.13 -11.40 -8.38
N GLU A 109 1.64 -12.19 -9.34
CA GLU A 109 2.46 -12.96 -10.26
C GLU A 109 3.31 -12.06 -11.16
N GLN A 110 2.72 -10.97 -11.68
CA GLN A 110 3.44 -9.98 -12.48
C GLN A 110 4.51 -9.26 -11.68
N VAL A 111 4.25 -8.95 -10.41
CA VAL A 111 5.25 -8.35 -9.52
C VAL A 111 6.43 -9.30 -9.32
N VAL A 112 6.16 -10.58 -9.05
CA VAL A 112 7.21 -11.61 -8.90
C VAL A 112 7.99 -11.76 -10.19
N GLN A 113 7.31 -11.87 -11.33
CA GLN A 113 7.98 -12.04 -12.63
C GLN A 113 8.87 -10.83 -12.95
N THR A 114 8.37 -9.61 -12.71
CA THR A 114 9.18 -8.38 -12.90
C THR A 114 10.42 -8.38 -12.01
N ALA A 115 10.31 -8.82 -10.76
CA ALA A 115 11.46 -8.93 -9.86
C ALA A 115 12.51 -9.91 -10.41
N LEU A 116 12.08 -11.08 -10.85
CA LEU A 116 12.96 -12.12 -11.43
C LEU A 116 13.64 -11.63 -12.73
N ASP A 117 12.88 -11.02 -13.63
CA ASP A 117 13.37 -10.49 -14.92
C ASP A 117 14.43 -9.38 -14.73
N ASN A 118 14.37 -8.66 -13.61
CA ASN A 118 15.34 -7.64 -13.25
C ASN A 118 16.46 -8.13 -12.31
N GLY A 119 16.56 -9.43 -12.09
CA GLY A 119 17.62 -10.05 -11.28
C GLY A 119 17.56 -9.67 -9.81
N ALA A 120 16.35 -9.43 -9.28
CA ALA A 120 16.16 -9.16 -7.86
C ALA A 120 16.02 -10.46 -7.07
N ASP A 121 16.67 -10.50 -5.90
CA ASP A 121 16.66 -11.65 -4.98
C ASP A 121 15.42 -11.64 -4.07
N GLY A 122 14.70 -10.53 -4.02
CA GLY A 122 13.52 -10.37 -3.18
C GLY A 122 12.67 -9.15 -3.57
N ILE A 123 11.55 -8.98 -2.86
CA ILE A 123 10.61 -7.87 -3.05
C ILE A 123 10.50 -7.10 -1.75
N ALA A 124 10.54 -5.76 -1.84
CA ALA A 124 10.30 -4.85 -0.74
C ALA A 124 9.04 -4.02 -0.99
N TYR A 125 8.06 -4.13 -0.10
CA TYR A 125 6.85 -3.31 -0.09
C TYR A 125 7.14 -2.07 0.76
N THR A 126 7.40 -0.95 0.12
CA THR A 126 8.00 0.21 0.78
C THR A 126 7.59 1.54 0.14
N TYR A 127 8.23 2.64 0.59
CA TYR A 127 8.08 4.04 0.18
C TYR A 127 6.87 4.80 0.77
N ASN A 128 5.92 4.17 1.40
CA ASN A 128 4.76 4.83 2.03
C ASN A 128 4.41 4.30 3.41
#